data_eb1d5b537ce3f287945cf4e43149f6b3
#
_entry.id   eb1d5b537ce3f287945cf4e43149f6b3
#
_cell.length_a   1.000
_cell.length_b   1.000
_cell.length_c   1.000
_cell.angle_alpha   90.00
_cell.angle_beta   90.00
_cell.angle_gamma   90.00
#
_symmetry.space_group_name_H-M   'P 1'
#
loop_
_entity.id
_entity.type
_entity.pdbx_description
1 polymer ?
#
loop_
_entity_poly.entity_id
_entity_poly.type
_entity_poly.pdbx_seq_one_letter_code
_entity_poly.pdbx_strand_id
1 'polypeptide(L)'
;MPDLSWQDWPFFDPLHRELARELEAWCGPALAAIDHRDTDAACCALVRSLGQAGWLRYAVPAGPGGGWGGRLPKIDSRAVCILRETLARHDGLADFAFAMQGLGSGAISLMGSDALRQQYLPPVARGEAIAAFALSEPEAGSDVAALACEARADGDGYVLNGEKTWISNGGIADFYCVFARTGEAPGARGISVPAPGRGGAGLQAGHDDAGHLPRLGGGRRA
;
A
#
# COMPACT_ATOMS: atom_id res chain seq x y z
N MET A 1 18.06 18.81 -17.89
CA MET A 1 17.79 17.36 -17.96
C MET A 1 18.16 16.74 -16.62
N PRO A 2 17.43 15.76 -16.10
CA PRO A 2 17.85 15.09 -14.88
C PRO A 2 19.18 14.37 -15.08
N ASP A 3 20.00 14.31 -14.02
CA ASP A 3 21.21 13.49 -14.06
C ASP A 3 20.82 12.01 -13.89
N LEU A 4 21.03 11.22 -14.92
CA LEU A 4 20.73 9.78 -14.95
C LEU A 4 22.01 8.93 -14.91
N SER A 5 23.17 9.54 -14.64
CA SER A 5 24.49 8.84 -14.62
C SER A 5 24.54 7.72 -13.55
N TRP A 6 23.70 7.79 -12.51
CA TRP A 6 23.56 6.75 -11.50
C TRP A 6 23.13 5.39 -12.11
N GLN A 7 22.46 5.38 -13.26
CA GLN A 7 22.05 4.13 -13.95
C GLN A 7 23.25 3.28 -14.41
N ASP A 8 24.42 3.89 -14.56
CA ASP A 8 25.65 3.20 -14.93
C ASP A 8 26.42 2.63 -13.73
N TRP A 9 25.92 2.87 -12.51
CA TRP A 9 26.53 2.33 -11.32
C TRP A 9 26.42 0.79 -11.27
N PRO A 10 27.38 0.09 -10.63
CA PRO A 10 27.44 -1.37 -10.61
C PRO A 10 26.28 -2.04 -9.86
N PHE A 11 25.43 -1.26 -9.20
CA PHE A 11 24.24 -1.76 -8.51
C PHE A 11 23.08 -2.07 -9.45
N PHE A 12 23.10 -1.52 -10.67
CA PHE A 12 21.97 -1.62 -11.62
C PHE A 12 22.29 -2.59 -12.75
N ASP A 13 21.44 -3.61 -12.88
CA ASP A 13 21.47 -4.58 -13.97
C ASP A 13 20.84 -4.00 -15.25
N PRO A 14 21.03 -4.63 -16.43
CA PRO A 14 20.36 -4.22 -17.67
C PRO A 14 18.84 -4.07 -17.53
N LEU A 15 18.18 -4.94 -16.73
CA LEU A 15 16.75 -4.85 -16.43
C LEU A 15 16.36 -3.50 -15.82
N HIS A 16 17.17 -2.95 -14.91
CA HIS A 16 16.90 -1.67 -14.25
C HIS A 16 17.00 -0.50 -15.20
N ARG A 17 17.97 -0.53 -16.13
CA ARG A 17 18.12 0.50 -17.17
C ARG A 17 16.97 0.47 -18.17
N GLU A 18 16.53 -0.72 -18.53
CA GLU A 18 15.35 -0.89 -19.40
C GLU A 18 14.09 -0.36 -18.72
N LEU A 19 13.85 -0.74 -17.45
CA LEU A 19 12.76 -0.24 -16.62
C LEU A 19 12.74 1.29 -16.58
N ALA A 20 13.88 1.93 -16.29
CA ALA A 20 13.99 3.38 -16.21
C ALA A 20 13.61 4.06 -17.54
N ARG A 21 14.09 3.52 -18.68
CA ARG A 21 13.79 4.06 -20.00
C ARG A 21 12.31 3.90 -20.38
N GLU A 22 11.73 2.73 -20.12
CA GLU A 22 10.33 2.45 -20.44
C GLU A 22 9.38 3.32 -19.60
N LEU A 23 9.67 3.44 -18.30
CA LEU A 23 8.89 4.26 -17.39
C LEU A 23 8.97 5.75 -17.78
N GLU A 24 10.16 6.25 -18.09
CA GLU A 24 10.36 7.64 -18.52
C GLU A 24 9.50 7.95 -19.76
N ALA A 25 9.49 7.06 -20.74
CA ALA A 25 8.69 7.24 -21.95
C ALA A 25 7.18 7.19 -21.69
N TRP A 26 6.75 6.41 -20.70
CA TRP A 26 5.34 6.26 -20.32
C TRP A 26 4.82 7.46 -19.53
N CYS A 27 5.62 8.02 -18.63
CA CYS A 27 5.18 9.05 -17.66
C CYS A 27 4.56 10.28 -18.34
N GLY A 28 5.23 10.87 -19.33
CA GLY A 28 4.78 12.11 -19.93
C GLY A 28 3.35 12.04 -20.47
N PRO A 29 3.04 11.17 -21.43
CA PRO A 29 1.69 11.08 -21.99
C PRO A 29 0.63 10.59 -20.99
N ALA A 30 0.98 9.63 -20.14
CA ALA A 30 0.01 8.99 -19.24
C ALA A 30 -0.40 9.91 -18.08
N LEU A 31 0.56 10.62 -17.49
CA LEU A 31 0.31 11.47 -16.32
C LEU A 31 -0.32 12.82 -16.71
N ALA A 32 -0.04 13.33 -17.91
CA ALA A 32 -0.69 14.55 -18.42
C ALA A 32 -2.22 14.43 -18.57
N ALA A 33 -2.75 13.21 -18.60
CA ALA A 33 -4.18 12.97 -18.72
C ALA A 33 -4.91 12.93 -17.37
N ILE A 34 -4.20 13.01 -16.24
CA ILE A 34 -4.78 12.93 -14.89
C ILE A 34 -5.33 14.29 -14.47
N ASP A 35 -6.57 14.32 -14.02
CA ASP A 35 -7.20 15.51 -13.44
C ASP A 35 -6.92 15.58 -11.94
N HIS A 36 -6.16 16.59 -11.51
CA HIS A 36 -5.72 16.78 -10.11
C HIS A 36 -6.66 17.66 -9.27
N ARG A 37 -7.82 18.09 -9.80
CA ARG A 37 -8.74 18.95 -9.05
C ARG A 37 -9.37 18.28 -7.83
N ASP A 38 -9.50 16.96 -7.88
CA ASP A 38 -9.93 16.12 -6.77
C ASP A 38 -8.83 15.08 -6.51
N THR A 39 -8.19 15.17 -5.33
CA THR A 39 -7.04 14.33 -4.97
C THR A 39 -7.41 12.86 -4.89
N ASP A 40 -8.58 12.53 -4.33
CA ASP A 40 -9.03 11.14 -4.17
C ASP A 40 -9.34 10.51 -5.53
N ALA A 41 -10.05 11.25 -6.38
CA ALA A 41 -10.32 10.81 -7.75
C ALA A 41 -9.02 10.65 -8.56
N ALA A 42 -8.07 11.57 -8.41
CA ALA A 42 -6.75 11.49 -9.04
C ALA A 42 -5.96 10.27 -8.56
N CYS A 43 -5.92 10.00 -7.25
CA CYS A 43 -5.28 8.79 -6.70
C CYS A 43 -5.90 7.51 -7.28
N CYS A 44 -7.22 7.43 -7.33
CA CYS A 44 -7.91 6.28 -7.93
C CYS A 44 -7.56 6.11 -9.42
N ALA A 45 -7.49 7.21 -10.17
CA ALA A 45 -7.14 7.19 -11.59
C ALA A 45 -5.68 6.78 -11.81
N LEU A 46 -4.75 7.28 -10.98
CA LEU A 46 -3.34 6.94 -11.01
C LEU A 46 -3.10 5.46 -10.69
N VAL A 47 -3.72 4.92 -9.64
CA VAL A 47 -3.62 3.49 -9.31
C VAL A 47 -4.07 2.63 -10.49
N ARG A 48 -5.20 2.94 -11.12
CA ARG A 48 -5.68 2.22 -12.32
C ARG A 48 -4.71 2.33 -13.49
N SER A 49 -4.22 3.54 -13.79
CA SER A 49 -3.27 3.78 -14.89
C SER A 49 -1.96 3.03 -14.68
N LEU A 50 -1.38 3.09 -13.48
CA LEU A 50 -0.18 2.35 -13.10
C LEU A 50 -0.38 0.84 -13.18
N GLY A 51 -1.54 0.35 -12.75
CA GLY A 51 -1.89 -1.07 -12.82
C GLY A 51 -2.05 -1.57 -14.25
N GLN A 52 -2.79 -0.84 -15.10
CA GLN A 52 -2.99 -1.16 -16.52
C GLN A 52 -1.69 -1.16 -17.30
N ALA A 53 -0.78 -0.23 -17.01
CA ALA A 53 0.56 -0.19 -17.59
C ALA A 53 1.51 -1.25 -17.02
N GLY A 54 1.13 -1.95 -15.94
CA GLY A 54 1.93 -3.00 -15.33
C GLY A 54 3.00 -2.52 -14.34
N TRP A 55 3.04 -1.23 -14.01
CA TRP A 55 4.02 -0.68 -13.07
C TRP A 55 3.80 -1.15 -11.64
N LEU A 56 2.55 -1.34 -11.21
CA LEU A 56 2.23 -1.88 -9.88
C LEU A 56 2.68 -3.32 -9.67
N ARG A 57 3.01 -4.05 -10.73
CA ARG A 57 3.60 -5.40 -10.63
C ARG A 57 4.99 -5.43 -10.01
N TYR A 58 5.64 -4.27 -9.85
CA TYR A 58 6.90 -4.15 -9.12
C TYR A 58 6.69 -3.88 -7.62
N ALA A 59 5.47 -3.53 -7.21
CA ALA A 59 5.12 -3.30 -5.81
C ALA A 59 4.82 -4.59 -5.03
N VAL A 60 4.62 -5.71 -5.72
CA VAL A 60 4.31 -7.02 -5.12
C VAL A 60 5.19 -8.12 -5.71
N PRO A 61 5.46 -9.24 -4.99
CA PRO A 61 6.22 -10.37 -5.53
C PRO A 61 5.38 -11.18 -6.51
N ALA A 62 6.04 -11.86 -7.47
CA ALA A 62 5.35 -12.73 -8.42
C ALA A 62 4.71 -13.96 -7.78
N GLY A 63 5.35 -14.52 -6.74
CA GLY A 63 4.92 -15.76 -6.13
C GLY A 63 5.11 -17.00 -7.01
N PRO A 64 4.72 -18.19 -6.51
CA PRO A 64 4.79 -19.43 -7.27
C PRO A 64 4.01 -19.33 -8.59
N GLY A 65 4.65 -19.69 -9.69
CA GLY A 65 4.04 -19.63 -11.02
C GLY A 65 3.51 -18.24 -11.45
N GLY A 66 3.95 -17.16 -10.79
CA GLY A 66 3.46 -15.81 -11.06
C GLY A 66 2.08 -15.49 -10.48
N GLY A 67 1.54 -16.37 -9.64
CA GLY A 67 0.14 -16.32 -9.17
C GLY A 67 -0.20 -15.12 -8.29
N TRP A 68 0.79 -14.40 -7.73
CA TRP A 68 0.54 -13.19 -6.94
C TRP A 68 0.60 -11.89 -7.74
N GLY A 69 0.88 -11.99 -9.04
CA GLY A 69 0.75 -10.87 -9.99
C GLY A 69 1.99 -10.02 -10.16
N GLY A 70 3.02 -10.16 -9.35
CA GLY A 70 4.26 -9.39 -9.45
C GLY A 70 5.04 -9.63 -10.75
N ARG A 71 5.95 -8.72 -11.07
CA ARG A 71 6.86 -8.82 -12.22
C ARG A 71 8.09 -9.65 -11.90
N LEU A 72 8.59 -9.57 -10.66
CA LEU A 72 9.81 -10.19 -10.20
C LEU A 72 9.52 -11.22 -9.11
N PRO A 73 10.34 -12.26 -8.95
CA PRO A 73 10.14 -13.29 -7.92
C PRO A 73 10.05 -12.72 -6.49
N LYS A 74 10.79 -11.64 -6.24
CA LYS A 74 10.80 -10.88 -4.99
C LYS A 74 10.71 -9.39 -5.31
N ILE A 75 10.28 -8.58 -4.34
CA ILE A 75 10.36 -7.12 -4.43
C ILE A 75 11.84 -6.74 -4.53
N ASP A 76 12.21 -6.07 -5.61
CA ASP A 76 13.56 -5.52 -5.81
C ASP A 76 13.54 -4.03 -5.45
N SER A 77 14.23 -3.68 -4.36
CA SER A 77 14.29 -2.29 -3.87
C SER A 77 14.89 -1.32 -4.88
N ARG A 78 15.80 -1.79 -5.76
CA ARG A 78 16.39 -0.97 -6.82
C ARG A 78 15.33 -0.60 -7.87
N ALA A 79 14.51 -1.56 -8.29
CA ALA A 79 13.39 -1.31 -9.20
C ALA A 79 12.38 -0.35 -8.55
N VAL A 80 12.05 -0.54 -7.27
CA VAL A 80 11.17 0.35 -6.52
C VAL A 80 11.74 1.78 -6.45
N CYS A 81 13.04 1.95 -6.19
CA CYS A 81 13.68 3.27 -6.17
C CYS A 81 13.60 3.97 -7.55
N ILE A 82 13.85 3.24 -8.64
CA ILE A 82 13.74 3.77 -10.00
C ILE A 82 12.30 4.23 -10.29
N LEU A 83 11.31 3.39 -9.97
CA LEU A 83 9.90 3.72 -10.17
C LEU A 83 9.52 4.99 -9.40
N ARG A 84 9.85 5.04 -8.12
CA ARG A 84 9.52 6.17 -7.27
C ARG A 84 10.21 7.46 -7.69
N GLU A 85 11.51 7.40 -7.96
CA GLU A 85 12.28 8.58 -8.42
C GLU A 85 11.73 9.12 -9.74
N THR A 86 11.48 8.24 -10.71
CA THR A 86 10.97 8.65 -12.02
C THR A 86 9.55 9.21 -11.91
N LEU A 87 8.65 8.51 -11.23
CA LEU A 87 7.27 8.99 -11.03
C LEU A 87 7.25 10.34 -10.32
N ALA A 88 8.01 10.50 -9.23
CA ALA A 88 8.05 11.74 -8.46
C ALA A 88 8.56 12.96 -9.26
N ARG A 89 9.46 12.74 -10.22
CA ARG A 89 9.95 13.80 -11.13
C ARG A 89 8.85 14.33 -12.06
N HIS A 90 7.94 13.44 -12.47
CA HIS A 90 6.85 13.80 -13.38
C HIS A 90 5.59 14.23 -12.61
N ASP A 91 5.25 13.51 -11.54
CA ASP A 91 4.05 13.72 -10.75
C ASP A 91 4.22 13.11 -9.34
N GLY A 92 4.30 13.96 -8.32
CA GLY A 92 4.46 13.51 -6.93
C GLY A 92 3.28 12.67 -6.43
N LEU A 93 2.06 12.88 -6.94
CA LEU A 93 0.90 12.07 -6.59
C LEU A 93 0.96 10.68 -7.23
N ALA A 94 1.57 10.56 -8.42
CA ALA A 94 1.80 9.27 -9.07
C ALA A 94 2.82 8.41 -8.28
N ASP A 95 3.91 9.04 -7.77
CA ASP A 95 4.83 8.35 -6.84
C ASP A 95 4.09 7.89 -5.58
N PHE A 96 3.30 8.78 -4.99
CA PHE A 96 2.52 8.46 -3.81
C PHE A 96 1.56 7.29 -4.07
N ALA A 97 0.80 7.33 -5.16
CA ALA A 97 -0.12 6.26 -5.55
C ALA A 97 0.61 4.91 -5.69
N PHE A 98 1.78 4.88 -6.35
CA PHE A 98 2.62 3.69 -6.46
C PHE A 98 3.11 3.20 -5.10
N ALA A 99 3.71 4.09 -4.31
CA ALA A 99 4.32 3.76 -3.02
C ALA A 99 3.30 3.18 -2.04
N MET A 100 2.08 3.74 -2.01
CA MET A 100 1.03 3.28 -1.10
C MET A 100 0.51 1.89 -1.45
N GLN A 101 0.53 1.48 -2.71
CA GLN A 101 0.19 0.09 -3.06
C GLN A 101 1.21 -0.90 -2.47
N GLY A 102 2.50 -0.60 -2.61
CA GLY A 102 3.58 -1.43 -2.04
C GLY A 102 3.57 -1.44 -0.51
N LEU A 103 3.37 -0.28 0.12
CA LEU A 103 3.33 -0.16 1.58
C LEU A 103 2.08 -0.83 2.16
N GLY A 104 0.90 -0.51 1.62
CA GLY A 104 -0.38 -1.03 2.11
C GLY A 104 -0.54 -2.54 1.94
N SER A 105 0.10 -3.14 0.92
CA SER A 105 0.13 -4.60 0.73
C SER A 105 1.39 -5.27 1.27
N GLY A 106 2.34 -4.49 1.82
CA GLY A 106 3.66 -4.97 2.23
C GLY A 106 3.64 -6.05 3.30
N ALA A 107 2.81 -5.91 4.32
CA ALA A 107 2.66 -6.92 5.37
C ALA A 107 2.18 -8.26 4.79
N ILE A 108 1.23 -8.24 3.85
CA ILE A 108 0.74 -9.43 3.15
C ILE A 108 1.85 -10.03 2.29
N SER A 109 2.58 -9.21 1.54
CA SER A 109 3.69 -9.64 0.67
C SER A 109 4.78 -10.37 1.45
N LEU A 110 5.14 -9.85 2.63
CA LEU A 110 6.26 -10.34 3.42
C LEU A 110 5.87 -11.51 4.36
N MET A 111 4.73 -11.41 5.02
CA MET A 111 4.35 -12.28 6.14
C MET A 111 2.98 -12.95 5.97
N GLY A 112 2.20 -12.61 4.96
CA GLY A 112 0.89 -13.19 4.74
C GLY A 112 0.95 -14.69 4.41
N SER A 113 -0.12 -15.42 4.71
CA SER A 113 -0.30 -16.79 4.20
C SER A 113 -0.47 -16.77 2.67
N ASP A 114 -0.25 -17.91 2.03
CA ASP A 114 -0.44 -18.01 0.56
C ASP A 114 -1.88 -17.69 0.15
N ALA A 115 -2.86 -18.01 0.99
CA ALA A 115 -4.26 -17.65 0.77
C ALA A 115 -4.46 -16.13 0.75
N LEU A 116 -3.88 -15.39 1.71
CA LEU A 116 -3.93 -13.94 1.74
C LEU A 116 -3.21 -13.32 0.56
N ARG A 117 -2.02 -13.80 0.22
CA ARG A 117 -1.27 -13.33 -0.95
C ARG A 117 -2.06 -13.53 -2.23
N GLN A 118 -2.66 -14.72 -2.43
CA GLN A 118 -3.48 -15.03 -3.59
C GLN A 118 -4.74 -14.18 -3.68
N GLN A 119 -5.32 -13.80 -2.55
CA GLN A 119 -6.53 -12.98 -2.50
C GLN A 119 -6.27 -11.51 -2.79
N TYR A 120 -5.22 -10.92 -2.19
CA TYR A 120 -5.03 -9.47 -2.16
C TYR A 120 -3.98 -8.94 -3.15
N LEU A 121 -2.90 -9.68 -3.43
CA LEU A 121 -1.81 -9.15 -4.25
C LEU A 121 -2.14 -9.04 -5.75
N PRO A 122 -2.84 -9.99 -6.39
CA PRO A 122 -3.16 -9.86 -7.80
C PRO A 122 -4.02 -8.62 -8.15
N PRO A 123 -5.10 -8.29 -7.43
CA PRO A 123 -5.86 -7.07 -7.71
C PRO A 123 -5.03 -5.78 -7.44
N VAL A 124 -4.13 -5.77 -6.43
CA VAL A 124 -3.19 -4.66 -6.23
C VAL A 124 -2.27 -4.50 -7.45
N ALA A 125 -1.67 -5.60 -7.92
CA ALA A 125 -0.78 -5.58 -9.09
C ALA A 125 -1.44 -5.06 -10.37
N ARG A 126 -2.75 -5.28 -10.51
CA ARG A 126 -3.54 -4.80 -11.67
C ARG A 126 -4.16 -3.41 -11.46
N GLY A 127 -3.99 -2.78 -10.28
CA GLY A 127 -4.62 -1.50 -9.96
C GLY A 127 -6.15 -1.58 -9.81
N GLU A 128 -6.67 -2.74 -9.48
CA GLU A 128 -8.08 -3.04 -9.25
C GLU A 128 -8.47 -2.93 -7.77
N ALA A 129 -7.49 -2.92 -6.86
CA ALA A 129 -7.70 -2.73 -5.44
C ALA A 129 -6.68 -1.73 -4.88
N ILE A 130 -7.17 -0.80 -4.08
CA ILE A 130 -6.39 0.21 -3.38
C ILE A 130 -6.11 -0.26 -1.97
N ALA A 131 -4.84 -0.28 -1.59
CA ALA A 131 -4.38 -0.69 -0.28
C ALA A 131 -4.14 0.52 0.63
N ALA A 132 -4.43 0.37 1.93
CA ALA A 132 -4.05 1.33 2.96
C ALA A 132 -3.21 0.67 4.06
N PHE A 133 -2.28 1.45 4.61
CA PHE A 133 -1.38 1.07 5.70
C PHE A 133 -1.77 1.81 6.97
N ALA A 134 -2.47 1.14 7.89
CA ALA A 134 -3.03 1.74 9.09
C ALA A 134 -2.17 1.42 10.34
N LEU A 135 -1.10 2.20 10.53
CA LEU A 135 -0.16 2.05 11.63
C LEU A 135 -0.34 3.14 12.68
N SER A 136 -0.22 4.41 12.29
CA SER A 136 -0.14 5.56 13.19
C SER A 136 -1.41 5.76 14.01
N GLU A 137 -1.23 6.24 15.24
CA GLU A 137 -2.29 6.61 16.17
C GLU A 137 -2.06 8.04 16.68
N PRO A 138 -3.06 8.71 17.25
CA PRO A 138 -2.87 10.07 17.79
C PRO A 138 -1.69 10.16 18.76
N GLU A 139 -1.51 9.15 19.62
CA GLU A 139 -0.46 9.11 20.65
C GLU A 139 0.75 8.21 20.28
N ALA A 140 0.75 7.59 19.10
CA ALA A 140 1.81 6.67 18.66
C ALA A 140 2.15 6.87 17.18
N GLY A 141 3.11 7.75 16.93
CA GLY A 141 3.71 8.01 15.62
C GLY A 141 5.03 7.27 15.45
N SER A 142 6.15 7.94 15.75
CA SER A 142 7.49 7.33 15.63
C SER A 142 7.73 6.19 16.62
N ASP A 143 7.16 6.27 17.82
CA ASP A 143 7.16 5.16 18.77
C ASP A 143 5.99 4.21 18.51
N VAL A 144 6.14 3.36 17.50
CA VAL A 144 5.15 2.35 17.13
C VAL A 144 4.89 1.35 18.27
N ALA A 145 5.88 1.14 19.16
CA ALA A 145 5.71 0.24 20.31
C ALA A 145 4.67 0.75 21.33
N ALA A 146 4.33 2.04 21.28
CA ALA A 146 3.33 2.66 22.14
C ALA A 146 1.89 2.56 21.60
N LEU A 147 1.67 2.02 20.39
CA LEU A 147 0.31 1.92 19.83
C LEU A 147 -0.64 1.15 20.76
N ALA A 148 -1.89 1.62 20.85
CA ALA A 148 -2.90 1.15 21.78
C ALA A 148 -4.10 0.45 21.10
N CYS A 149 -4.25 0.56 19.79
CA CYS A 149 -5.30 -0.15 19.06
C CYS A 149 -5.20 -1.65 19.31
N GLU A 150 -6.29 -2.26 19.77
CA GLU A 150 -6.36 -3.68 20.10
C GLU A 150 -7.12 -4.48 19.06
N ALA A 151 -6.69 -5.73 18.85
CA ALA A 151 -7.40 -6.74 18.07
C ALA A 151 -7.67 -7.93 18.98
N ARG A 152 -8.95 -8.21 19.24
CA ARG A 152 -9.40 -9.35 20.04
C ARG A 152 -10.00 -10.40 19.12
N ALA A 153 -9.59 -11.65 19.27
CA ALA A 153 -10.19 -12.75 18.52
C ALA A 153 -11.70 -12.88 18.84
N ASP A 154 -12.51 -13.02 17.79
CA ASP A 154 -13.97 -13.25 17.88
C ASP A 154 -14.39 -14.23 16.77
N GLY A 155 -14.58 -15.48 17.13
CA GLY A 155 -14.83 -16.56 16.17
C GLY A 155 -13.67 -16.70 15.18
N ASP A 156 -13.98 -16.65 13.90
CA ASP A 156 -12.98 -16.75 12.80
C ASP A 156 -12.32 -15.42 12.44
N GLY A 157 -12.62 -14.35 13.19
CA GLY A 157 -12.16 -12.99 12.91
C GLY A 157 -11.62 -12.27 14.12
N TYR A 158 -11.51 -10.95 14.00
CA TYR A 158 -11.06 -10.06 15.06
C TYR A 158 -12.00 -8.88 15.20
N VAL A 159 -12.22 -8.46 16.44
CA VAL A 159 -12.81 -7.16 16.76
C VAL A 159 -11.68 -6.19 17.03
N LEU A 160 -11.61 -5.12 16.25
CA LEU A 160 -10.66 -4.03 16.42
C LEU A 160 -11.28 -2.94 17.32
N ASN A 161 -10.48 -2.44 18.25
CA ASN A 161 -10.87 -1.33 19.14
C ASN A 161 -9.70 -0.34 19.26
N GLY A 162 -9.89 0.86 18.78
CA GLY A 162 -8.87 1.92 18.77
C GLY A 162 -9.10 2.92 17.66
N GLU A 163 -8.15 3.83 17.51
CA GLU A 163 -8.16 4.90 16.51
C GLU A 163 -6.84 4.89 15.74
N LYS A 164 -6.93 5.07 14.42
CA LYS A 164 -5.78 5.26 13.53
C LYS A 164 -5.86 6.63 12.90
N THR A 165 -4.72 7.29 12.73
CA THR A 165 -4.64 8.66 12.21
C THR A 165 -3.63 8.76 11.07
N TRP A 166 -3.81 9.76 10.21
CA TRP A 166 -2.91 10.04 9.07
C TRP A 166 -2.77 8.85 8.10
N ILE A 167 -3.88 8.15 7.87
CA ILE A 167 -3.86 6.95 7.01
C ILE A 167 -4.06 7.36 5.55
N SER A 168 -2.97 7.26 4.81
CA SER A 168 -2.99 7.44 3.36
C SER A 168 -3.97 6.47 2.70
N ASN A 169 -4.73 6.94 1.73
CA ASN A 169 -5.84 6.23 1.10
C ASN A 169 -7.01 5.89 2.05
N GLY A 170 -7.09 6.51 3.24
CA GLY A 170 -8.05 6.16 4.28
C GLY A 170 -9.52 6.22 3.86
N GLY A 171 -9.88 7.09 2.90
CA GLY A 171 -11.25 7.23 2.37
C GLY A 171 -11.53 6.45 1.09
N ILE A 172 -10.49 5.96 0.39
CA ILE A 172 -10.62 5.34 -0.94
C ILE A 172 -10.13 3.90 -1.02
N ALA A 173 -9.58 3.37 0.08
CA ALA A 173 -9.00 2.03 0.09
C ALA A 173 -10.05 0.92 0.08
N ASP A 174 -9.79 -0.14 -0.71
CA ASP A 174 -10.60 -1.36 -0.73
C ASP A 174 -10.30 -2.28 0.45
N PHE A 175 -9.07 -2.18 1.00
CA PHE A 175 -8.69 -2.91 2.20
C PHE A 175 -7.59 -2.19 2.99
N TYR A 176 -7.51 -2.50 4.30
CA TYR A 176 -6.55 -1.92 5.23
C TYR A 176 -5.69 -3.01 5.87
N CYS A 177 -4.38 -2.83 5.86
CA CYS A 177 -3.47 -3.53 6.75
C CYS A 177 -3.39 -2.77 8.07
N VAL A 178 -4.15 -3.20 9.06
CA VAL A 178 -4.25 -2.53 10.37
C VAL A 178 -3.27 -3.18 11.33
N PHE A 179 -2.36 -2.40 11.90
CA PHE A 179 -1.45 -2.83 12.96
C PHE A 179 -2.13 -2.64 14.32
N ALA A 180 -2.28 -3.72 15.07
CA ALA A 180 -2.98 -3.71 16.35
C ALA A 180 -2.31 -4.65 17.36
N ARG A 181 -2.58 -4.43 18.64
CA ARG A 181 -2.16 -5.33 19.71
C ARG A 181 -3.06 -6.56 19.75
N THR A 182 -2.44 -7.72 19.72
CA THR A 182 -3.11 -9.03 19.86
C THR A 182 -2.88 -9.68 21.22
N GLY A 183 -2.07 -9.04 22.07
CA GLY A 183 -1.95 -9.43 23.50
C GLY A 183 -0.88 -10.49 23.80
N GLU A 184 -0.11 -10.97 22.80
CA GLU A 184 0.85 -12.08 23.01
C GLU A 184 2.11 -11.62 23.77
N ALA A 185 2.52 -10.33 23.63
CA ALA A 185 3.74 -9.84 24.26
C ALA A 185 3.73 -8.33 24.48
N PRO A 186 4.54 -7.78 25.40
CA PRO A 186 4.67 -6.34 25.58
C PRO A 186 5.48 -5.69 24.44
N GLY A 187 5.28 -4.37 24.26
CA GLY A 187 6.00 -3.57 23.28
C GLY A 187 5.71 -3.99 21.83
N ALA A 188 6.66 -3.79 20.94
CA ALA A 188 6.51 -4.07 19.51
C ALA A 188 6.24 -5.56 19.20
N ARG A 189 6.64 -6.48 20.07
CA ARG A 189 6.42 -7.92 19.88
C ARG A 189 4.97 -8.37 20.02
N GLY A 190 4.11 -7.54 20.63
CA GLY A 190 2.68 -7.79 20.76
C GLY A 190 1.84 -7.13 19.66
N ILE A 191 2.48 -6.63 18.60
CA ILE A 191 1.82 -5.99 17.46
C ILE A 191 1.72 -7.00 16.32
N SER A 192 0.52 -7.18 15.81
CA SER A 192 0.21 -8.04 14.67
C SER A 192 -0.58 -7.27 13.61
N VAL A 193 -0.66 -7.84 12.43
CA VAL A 193 -1.61 -7.42 11.39
C VAL A 193 -2.63 -8.56 11.27
N PRO A 194 -3.79 -8.45 11.95
CA PRO A 194 -4.89 -9.38 11.74
C PRO A 194 -5.24 -9.43 10.25
N ALA A 195 -5.72 -10.57 9.75
CA ALA A 195 -6.04 -10.70 8.34
C ALA A 195 -6.90 -9.50 7.88
N PRO A 196 -6.55 -8.84 6.76
CA PRO A 196 -7.26 -7.64 6.31
C PRO A 196 -8.73 -8.01 6.04
N GLY A 197 -9.64 -7.26 6.68
CA GLY A 197 -11.05 -7.31 6.32
C GLY A 197 -11.28 -6.47 5.06
N ARG A 198 -12.06 -6.96 4.13
CA ARG A 198 -12.73 -6.07 3.15
C ARG A 198 -13.59 -5.13 3.97
N GLY A 199 -13.62 -3.82 3.61
CA GLY A 199 -14.35 -2.77 4.31
C GLY A 199 -15.59 -3.30 5.02
N GLY A 200 -15.37 -3.94 6.16
CA GLY A 200 -16.40 -4.59 6.91
C GLY A 200 -17.25 -3.51 7.58
N ALA A 201 -18.51 -3.81 7.80
CA ALA A 201 -19.50 -2.99 8.49
C ALA A 201 -19.04 -2.60 9.93
N GLY A 202 -17.96 -1.84 10.05
CA GLY A 202 -17.32 -1.42 11.30
C GLY A 202 -16.14 -0.48 11.10
N LEU A 203 -15.53 -0.47 9.92
CA LEU A 203 -14.59 0.57 9.52
C LEU A 203 -15.39 1.73 8.93
N GLN A 204 -15.74 2.69 9.77
CA GLN A 204 -16.27 3.97 9.29
C GLN A 204 -15.09 4.88 9.02
N ALA A 205 -14.85 5.25 7.77
CA ALA A 205 -14.03 6.39 7.45
C ALA A 205 -14.79 7.65 7.87
N GLY A 206 -14.34 8.36 8.90
CA GLY A 206 -14.83 9.68 9.22
C GLY A 206 -14.18 10.66 8.27
N HIS A 207 -14.98 11.46 7.66
CA HIS A 207 -14.53 12.71 7.06
C HIS A 207 -14.55 13.75 8.18
N ASP A 208 -13.40 13.92 8.82
CA ASP A 208 -13.03 15.21 9.35
C ASP A 208 -11.86 15.74 8.49
N ASP A 209 -11.74 17.06 8.41
CA ASP A 209 -10.74 17.77 7.61
C ASP A 209 -9.27 17.43 7.96
N ALA A 210 -9.04 16.48 8.87
CA ALA A 210 -7.77 16.05 9.40
C ALA A 210 -7.34 14.62 8.98
N GLY A 211 -8.13 13.91 8.16
CA GLY A 211 -7.77 12.56 7.69
C GLY A 211 -7.79 11.48 8.79
N HIS A 212 -8.57 11.69 9.82
CA HIS A 212 -8.75 10.69 10.87
C HIS A 212 -9.67 9.57 10.40
N LEU A 213 -9.28 8.32 10.60
CA LEU A 213 -10.25 7.22 10.63
C LEU A 213 -11.12 7.41 11.88
N PRO A 214 -12.46 7.34 11.77
CA PRO A 214 -13.31 7.41 12.94
C PRO A 214 -13.09 6.22 13.85
N ARG A 215 -13.46 6.39 15.08
CA ARG A 215 -13.45 5.35 16.09
C ARG A 215 -14.02 4.06 15.53
N LEU A 216 -13.23 2.99 15.59
CA LEU A 216 -13.68 1.65 15.31
C LEU A 216 -14.68 1.26 16.39
N GLY A 217 -15.92 1.70 16.22
CA GLY A 217 -17.01 1.34 17.11
C GLY A 217 -17.44 -0.11 16.83
N GLY A 218 -17.57 -0.92 17.90
CA GLY A 218 -17.96 -2.30 17.80
C GLY A 218 -19.23 -2.50 16.96
N GLY A 219 -19.04 -2.97 15.73
CA GLY A 219 -20.12 -3.28 14.80
C GLY A 219 -20.85 -4.55 15.22
N ARG A 220 -22.17 -4.43 15.40
CA ARG A 220 -23.05 -5.59 15.54
C ARG A 220 -23.03 -6.43 14.25
N ARG A 221 -23.10 -7.74 14.44
CA ARG A 221 -23.27 -8.72 13.39
C ARG A 221 -24.44 -8.37 12.47
N ALA A 222 -24.28 -8.57 11.19
CA ALA A 222 -25.34 -8.98 10.29
C ALA A 222 -24.96 -10.33 9.69
#